data_b400fbfd753b041996668eeaba8be03c
#
_entry.id   b400fbfd753b041996668eeaba8be03c
#
_cell.length_a   1.000
_cell.length_b   1.000
_cell.length_c   1.000
_cell.angle_alpha   90.00
_cell.angle_beta   90.00
_cell.angle_gamma   90.00
#
_symmetry.space_group_name_H-M   'P 1'
#
loop_
_entity.id
_entity.type
_entity.pdbx_description
1 polymer ?
#
loop_
_entity_poly.entity_id
_entity_poly.type
_entity_poly.pdbx_seq_one_letter_code
_entity_poly.pdbx_strand_id
1 'polypeptide(L)'
;MKVFEKLQNSDSYGGFAAYNLGIAYLQDGQRSLALEQLDRAGQITTDDPAELAIRDKSNLVAGTIYLENGEQERALPYLNRVRLDGPFSNQALLSAGWASMATEQFDRAVVPWSILAEREVTDRATQEAMLALPYAYGKLDIHGRAAVYYGRALDAFGAEVDKLNKSIDSIREGKFLEALVREEIRKSEDWVIRLRSLPETPETYYMMELLASHDFQTGLQNYLDLADLRRKLLAWEASFDSFDEMVAIRQEHYEPLLPDVDTYFRELDSKLRLRSEQHKMLVKRRDDLLTTPRPEFLATP
;
A
#
# COMPACT_ATOMS: atom_id res chain seq x y z
N MET A 1 2.35 -4.08 27.86
CA MET A 1 1.80 -3.30 28.98
C MET A 1 2.82 -2.32 29.57
N LYS A 2 3.90 -2.71 30.25
CA LYS A 2 4.87 -1.80 30.92
C LYS A 2 5.39 -0.60 30.09
N VAL A 3 5.52 -0.74 28.77
CA VAL A 3 5.95 0.34 27.87
C VAL A 3 4.83 1.36 27.69
N PHE A 4 3.61 0.90 27.47
CA PHE A 4 2.43 1.76 27.32
C PHE A 4 2.08 2.51 28.62
N GLU A 5 2.24 1.87 29.79
CA GLU A 5 2.06 2.51 31.10
C GLU A 5 3.00 3.72 31.29
N LYS A 6 4.22 3.64 30.78
CA LYS A 6 5.18 4.76 30.83
C LYS A 6 4.82 5.89 29.86
N LEU A 7 4.26 5.55 28.69
CA LEU A 7 3.91 6.51 27.64
C LEU A 7 2.57 7.23 27.86
N GLN A 8 1.72 6.73 28.76
CA GLN A 8 0.41 7.32 29.06
C GLN A 8 0.45 8.78 29.51
N ASN A 9 1.57 9.22 30.09
CA ASN A 9 1.75 10.59 30.58
C ASN A 9 2.49 11.48 29.58
N SER A 10 2.71 11.00 28.35
CA SER A 10 3.31 11.78 27.27
C SER A 10 2.25 12.64 26.60
N ASP A 11 2.56 13.92 26.40
CA ASP A 11 1.65 14.86 25.73
C ASP A 11 1.32 14.45 24.28
N SER A 12 2.30 13.83 23.58
CA SER A 12 2.14 13.45 22.16
C SER A 12 1.69 12.01 21.93
N TYR A 13 1.80 11.11 22.91
CA TYR A 13 1.53 9.68 22.71
C TYR A 13 0.56 9.10 23.75
N GLY A 14 0.08 9.90 24.69
CA GLY A 14 -0.75 9.45 25.80
C GLY A 14 -2.05 8.78 25.36
N GLY A 15 -2.71 9.34 24.35
CA GLY A 15 -3.93 8.78 23.77
C GLY A 15 -3.71 7.43 23.09
N PHE A 16 -2.67 7.33 22.27
CA PHE A 16 -2.27 6.07 21.61
C PHE A 16 -1.87 5.00 22.63
N ALA A 17 -1.12 5.37 23.66
CA ALA A 17 -0.67 4.45 24.70
C ALA A 17 -1.85 3.93 25.52
N ALA A 18 -2.78 4.80 25.90
CA ALA A 18 -3.98 4.42 26.63
C ALA A 18 -4.88 3.49 25.80
N TYR A 19 -5.13 3.81 24.51
CA TYR A 19 -5.87 2.95 23.61
C TYR A 19 -5.24 1.55 23.50
N ASN A 20 -3.94 1.48 23.18
CA ASN A 20 -3.23 0.20 23.01
C ASN A 20 -3.19 -0.61 24.32
N LEU A 21 -3.09 0.06 25.47
CA LEU A 21 -3.17 -0.61 26.77
C LEU A 21 -4.58 -1.15 27.03
N GLY A 22 -5.62 -0.37 26.68
CA GLY A 22 -7.00 -0.83 26.72
C GLY A 22 -7.23 -2.09 25.89
N ILE A 23 -6.73 -2.12 24.65
CA ILE A 23 -6.82 -3.31 23.79
C ILE A 23 -6.04 -4.48 24.39
N ALA A 24 -4.84 -4.26 24.95
CA ALA A 24 -4.06 -5.30 25.59
C ALA A 24 -4.78 -5.91 26.82
N TYR A 25 -5.46 -5.08 27.62
CA TYR A 25 -6.29 -5.57 28.73
C TYR A 25 -7.52 -6.36 28.24
N LEU A 26 -8.12 -5.97 27.10
CA LEU A 26 -9.21 -6.75 26.49
C LEU A 26 -8.73 -8.14 26.09
N GLN A 27 -7.57 -8.24 25.45
CA GLN A 27 -6.95 -9.52 25.05
C GLN A 27 -6.61 -10.40 26.25
N ASP A 28 -6.28 -9.76 27.39
CA ASP A 28 -5.97 -10.47 28.66
C ASP A 28 -7.24 -10.76 29.50
N GLY A 29 -8.42 -10.43 28.99
CA GLY A 29 -9.70 -10.65 29.68
C GLY A 29 -10.00 -9.67 30.80
N GLN A 30 -9.16 -8.64 31.00
CA GLN A 30 -9.28 -7.65 32.08
C GLN A 30 -10.18 -6.47 31.66
N ARG A 31 -11.46 -6.75 31.45
CA ARG A 31 -12.44 -5.82 30.87
C ARG A 31 -12.54 -4.47 31.60
N SER A 32 -12.54 -4.48 32.92
CA SER A 32 -12.69 -3.25 33.72
C SER A 32 -11.51 -2.30 33.49
N LEU A 33 -10.28 -2.83 33.49
CA LEU A 33 -9.09 -2.05 33.22
C LEU A 33 -9.05 -1.58 31.77
N ALA A 34 -9.53 -2.41 30.84
CA ALA A 34 -9.65 -2.03 29.43
C ALA A 34 -10.58 -0.83 29.24
N LEU A 35 -11.76 -0.86 29.82
CA LEU A 35 -12.73 0.25 29.78
C LEU A 35 -12.19 1.53 30.38
N GLU A 36 -11.45 1.44 31.51
CA GLU A 36 -10.79 2.60 32.12
C GLU A 36 -9.79 3.26 31.17
N GLN A 37 -8.96 2.44 30.52
CA GLN A 37 -7.95 2.95 29.57
C GLN A 37 -8.58 3.49 28.28
N LEU A 38 -9.64 2.84 27.78
CA LEU A 38 -10.39 3.30 26.62
C LEU A 38 -11.14 4.60 26.91
N ASP A 39 -11.73 4.76 28.10
CA ASP A 39 -12.37 6.00 28.50
C ASP A 39 -11.35 7.14 28.59
N ARG A 40 -10.17 6.89 29.16
CA ARG A 40 -9.08 7.87 29.20
C ARG A 40 -8.66 8.30 27.78
N ALA A 41 -8.46 7.36 26.87
CA ALA A 41 -8.14 7.67 25.48
C ALA A 41 -9.30 8.37 24.75
N GLY A 42 -10.55 8.02 25.10
CA GLY A 42 -11.76 8.61 24.54
C GLY A 42 -12.07 10.04 24.98
N GLN A 43 -11.33 10.57 25.95
CA GLN A 43 -11.52 11.93 26.49
C GLN A 43 -10.34 12.88 26.22
N ILE A 44 -9.33 12.46 25.45
CA ILE A 44 -8.20 13.34 25.13
C ILE A 44 -8.67 14.60 24.41
N THR A 45 -8.03 15.72 24.73
CA THR A 45 -8.26 17.00 24.07
C THR A 45 -7.09 17.27 23.14
N THR A 46 -7.36 17.34 21.83
CA THR A 46 -6.35 17.50 20.80
C THR A 46 -6.97 18.05 19.51
N ASP A 47 -6.16 18.69 18.69
CA ASP A 47 -6.52 19.11 17.32
C ASP A 47 -5.80 18.23 16.26
N ASP A 48 -4.95 17.29 16.68
CA ASP A 48 -4.27 16.38 15.78
C ASP A 48 -5.25 15.35 15.21
N PRO A 49 -5.35 15.23 13.86
CA PRO A 49 -6.30 14.32 13.22
C PRO A 49 -6.13 12.84 13.60
N ALA A 50 -4.88 12.39 13.83
CA ALA A 50 -4.61 11.00 14.19
C ALA A 50 -5.02 10.71 15.64
N GLU A 51 -4.76 11.64 16.56
CA GLU A 51 -5.21 11.53 17.95
C GLU A 51 -6.74 11.63 18.05
N LEU A 52 -7.37 12.50 17.25
CA LEU A 52 -8.82 12.58 17.13
C LEU A 52 -9.43 11.26 16.65
N ALA A 53 -8.79 10.58 15.69
CA ALA A 53 -9.23 9.27 15.23
C ALA A 53 -9.09 8.20 16.34
N ILE A 54 -8.01 8.21 17.11
CA ILE A 54 -7.83 7.30 18.27
C ILE A 54 -8.85 7.56 19.35
N ARG A 55 -9.16 8.83 19.65
CA ARG A 55 -10.23 9.21 20.57
C ARG A 55 -11.59 8.63 20.14
N ASP A 56 -11.95 8.82 18.88
CA ASP A 56 -13.20 8.33 18.33
C ASP A 56 -13.25 6.79 18.35
N LYS A 57 -12.14 6.13 17.97
CA LYS A 57 -12.03 4.66 18.00
C LYS A 57 -12.15 4.11 19.42
N SER A 58 -11.54 4.78 20.40
CA SER A 58 -11.63 4.38 21.82
C SER A 58 -13.06 4.42 22.33
N ASN A 59 -13.79 5.51 22.02
CA ASN A 59 -15.19 5.66 22.37
C ASN A 59 -16.07 4.61 21.67
N LEU A 60 -15.83 4.34 20.38
CA LEU A 60 -16.55 3.30 19.65
C LEU A 60 -16.33 1.93 20.29
N VAL A 61 -15.07 1.54 20.57
CA VAL A 61 -14.75 0.25 21.19
C VAL A 61 -15.38 0.12 22.58
N ALA A 62 -15.28 1.16 23.42
CA ALA A 62 -15.91 1.16 24.74
C ALA A 62 -17.44 1.01 24.64
N GLY A 63 -18.08 1.75 23.73
CA GLY A 63 -19.51 1.63 23.46
C GLY A 63 -19.91 0.23 23.01
N THR A 64 -19.15 -0.36 22.08
CA THR A 64 -19.37 -1.74 21.59
C THR A 64 -19.27 -2.77 22.72
N ILE A 65 -18.29 -2.64 23.61
CA ILE A 65 -18.13 -3.53 24.77
C ILE A 65 -19.38 -3.49 25.67
N TYR A 66 -19.94 -2.30 25.91
CA TYR A 66 -21.17 -2.18 26.71
C TYR A 66 -22.38 -2.78 25.99
N LEU A 67 -22.49 -2.60 24.66
CA LEU A 67 -23.56 -3.21 23.86
C LEU A 67 -23.52 -4.74 23.92
N GLU A 68 -22.35 -5.33 23.72
CA GLU A 68 -22.13 -6.77 23.79
C GLU A 68 -22.52 -7.38 25.16
N ASN A 69 -22.42 -6.55 26.22
CA ASN A 69 -22.84 -6.93 27.58
C ASN A 69 -24.34 -6.73 27.85
N GLY A 70 -25.08 -6.16 26.91
CA GLY A 70 -26.47 -5.77 27.18
C GLY A 70 -26.62 -4.53 28.05
N GLU A 71 -25.59 -3.67 28.13
CA GLU A 71 -25.58 -2.45 28.94
C GLU A 71 -25.78 -1.21 28.01
N GLN A 72 -26.90 -1.18 27.30
CA GLN A 72 -27.18 -0.19 26.24
C GLN A 72 -27.14 1.25 26.72
N GLU A 73 -27.70 1.52 27.93
CA GLU A 73 -27.71 2.86 28.49
C GLU A 73 -26.30 3.39 28.80
N ARG A 74 -25.36 2.48 29.11
CA ARG A 74 -23.96 2.83 29.35
C ARG A 74 -23.17 2.97 28.04
N ALA A 75 -23.59 2.34 26.97
CA ALA A 75 -22.97 2.44 25.65
C ALA A 75 -23.18 3.83 25.00
N LEU A 76 -24.41 4.38 25.14
CA LEU A 76 -24.82 5.61 24.45
C LEU A 76 -23.90 6.81 24.72
N PRO A 77 -23.48 7.12 25.96
CA PRO A 77 -22.55 8.22 26.20
C PRO A 77 -21.23 8.11 25.44
N TYR A 78 -20.68 6.91 25.26
CA TYR A 78 -19.47 6.67 24.53
C TYR A 78 -19.69 6.83 23.00
N LEU A 79 -20.74 6.22 22.47
CA LEU A 79 -21.07 6.31 21.05
C LEU A 79 -21.35 7.76 20.61
N ASN A 80 -22.01 8.55 21.46
CA ASN A 80 -22.31 9.94 21.20
C ASN A 80 -21.10 10.89 21.31
N ARG A 81 -19.96 10.45 21.86
CA ARG A 81 -18.70 11.22 21.84
C ARG A 81 -17.96 11.09 20.51
N VAL A 82 -18.29 10.11 19.68
CA VAL A 82 -17.67 9.92 18.36
C VAL A 82 -18.10 11.05 17.44
N ARG A 83 -17.15 11.72 16.77
CA ARG A 83 -17.42 12.83 15.88
C ARG A 83 -18.19 12.37 14.65
N LEU A 84 -19.09 13.22 14.15
CA LEU A 84 -19.91 12.93 12.96
C LEU A 84 -19.11 12.94 11.65
N ASP A 85 -17.99 13.65 11.60
CA ASP A 85 -17.10 13.79 10.46
C ASP A 85 -15.86 12.89 10.55
N GLY A 86 -15.77 12.07 11.62
CA GLY A 86 -14.65 11.14 11.83
C GLY A 86 -14.80 9.81 11.08
N PRO A 87 -13.70 9.05 10.94
CA PRO A 87 -13.69 7.79 10.19
C PRO A 87 -14.53 6.68 10.84
N PHE A 88 -14.91 6.83 12.11
CA PHE A 88 -15.70 5.85 12.86
C PHE A 88 -17.17 6.27 13.05
N SER A 89 -17.58 7.37 12.44
CA SER A 89 -18.90 7.95 12.57
C SER A 89 -20.02 7.01 12.15
N ASN A 90 -19.89 6.34 10.99
CA ASN A 90 -20.94 5.46 10.46
C ASN A 90 -21.23 4.32 11.45
N GLN A 91 -20.19 3.69 11.97
CA GLN A 91 -20.33 2.57 12.89
C GLN A 91 -20.89 3.03 14.25
N ALA A 92 -20.48 4.22 14.73
CA ALA A 92 -20.99 4.77 15.98
C ALA A 92 -22.48 5.13 15.86
N LEU A 93 -22.90 5.77 14.78
CA LEU A 93 -24.31 6.09 14.51
C LEU A 93 -25.17 4.82 14.42
N LEU A 94 -24.68 3.80 13.69
CA LEU A 94 -25.39 2.52 13.60
C LEU A 94 -25.59 1.91 14.98
N SER A 95 -24.50 1.83 15.76
CA SER A 95 -24.51 1.25 17.11
C SER A 95 -25.39 2.02 18.09
N ALA A 96 -25.39 3.36 18.02
CA ALA A 96 -26.25 4.20 18.85
C ALA A 96 -27.74 4.00 18.54
N GLY A 97 -28.07 3.81 17.26
CA GLY A 97 -29.43 3.46 16.86
C GLY A 97 -29.87 2.12 17.43
N TRP A 98 -29.02 1.09 17.31
CA TRP A 98 -29.31 -0.24 17.88
C TRP A 98 -29.38 -0.23 19.40
N ALA A 99 -28.54 0.56 20.09
CA ALA A 99 -28.63 0.76 21.54
C ALA A 99 -30.00 1.31 21.97
N SER A 100 -30.47 2.34 21.25
CA SER A 100 -31.79 2.93 21.51
C SER A 100 -32.93 2.00 21.16
N MET A 101 -32.80 1.23 20.08
CA MET A 101 -33.77 0.22 19.67
C MET A 101 -33.93 -0.89 20.70
N ALA A 102 -32.82 -1.39 21.25
CA ALA A 102 -32.83 -2.45 22.26
C ALA A 102 -33.47 -2.00 23.62
N THR A 103 -33.54 -0.71 23.88
CA THR A 103 -34.23 -0.11 25.04
C THR A 103 -35.63 0.40 24.68
N GLU A 104 -36.18 0.00 23.55
CA GLU A 104 -37.49 0.41 23.03
C GLU A 104 -37.67 1.94 22.86
N GLN A 105 -36.55 2.68 22.79
CA GLN A 105 -36.53 4.12 22.53
C GLN A 105 -36.48 4.38 21.02
N PHE A 106 -37.54 3.97 20.31
CA PHE A 106 -37.58 3.98 18.82
C PHE A 106 -37.44 5.37 18.23
N ASP A 107 -37.97 6.40 18.91
CA ASP A 107 -37.82 7.81 18.54
C ASP A 107 -36.36 8.27 18.55
N ARG A 108 -35.58 7.79 19.51
CA ARG A 108 -34.14 8.07 19.59
C ARG A 108 -33.33 7.31 18.57
N ALA A 109 -33.73 6.07 18.21
CA ALA A 109 -33.06 5.27 17.18
C ALA A 109 -33.18 5.91 15.80
N VAL A 110 -34.30 6.57 15.50
CA VAL A 110 -34.54 7.26 14.24
C VAL A 110 -33.49 8.35 13.97
N VAL A 111 -33.02 9.07 14.99
CA VAL A 111 -32.09 10.21 14.82
C VAL A 111 -30.76 9.81 14.18
N PRO A 112 -29.94 8.93 14.77
CA PRO A 112 -28.67 8.51 14.17
C PRO A 112 -28.85 7.76 12.85
N TRP A 113 -29.91 6.94 12.72
CA TRP A 113 -30.16 6.21 11.48
C TRP A 113 -30.63 7.11 10.34
N SER A 114 -31.36 8.20 10.61
CA SER A 114 -31.72 9.16 9.56
C SER A 114 -30.51 9.91 9.01
N ILE A 115 -29.51 10.23 9.88
CA ILE A 115 -28.25 10.83 9.43
C ILE A 115 -27.46 9.82 8.57
N LEU A 116 -27.42 8.57 9.02
CA LEU A 116 -26.66 7.53 8.35
C LEU A 116 -27.28 7.12 7.00
N ALA A 117 -28.61 7.07 6.91
CA ALA A 117 -29.32 6.72 5.68
C ALA A 117 -29.15 7.73 4.51
N GLU A 118 -28.67 8.95 4.79
CA GLU A 118 -28.33 9.95 3.76
C GLU A 118 -26.85 9.89 3.32
N ARG A 119 -26.07 8.93 3.85
CA ARG A 119 -24.65 8.74 3.49
C ARG A 119 -24.50 7.76 2.33
N GLU A 120 -23.24 7.50 1.95
CA GLU A 120 -22.91 6.61 0.82
C GLU A 120 -23.42 5.18 1.04
N VAL A 121 -24.21 4.68 0.09
CA VAL A 121 -24.87 3.37 0.15
C VAL A 121 -23.89 2.19 0.09
N THR A 122 -22.66 2.42 -0.32
CA THR A 122 -21.60 1.41 -0.36
C THR A 122 -21.08 1.03 1.03
N ASP A 123 -21.26 1.91 2.03
CA ASP A 123 -20.91 1.63 3.42
C ASP A 123 -21.92 0.67 4.07
N ARG A 124 -21.42 -0.40 4.72
CA ARG A 124 -22.26 -1.43 5.36
C ARG A 124 -23.18 -0.87 6.43
N ALA A 125 -22.70 0.09 7.22
CA ALA A 125 -23.49 0.69 8.28
C ALA A 125 -24.62 1.54 7.69
N THR A 126 -24.38 2.21 6.55
CA THR A 126 -25.42 2.94 5.80
C THR A 126 -26.49 1.98 5.27
N GLN A 127 -26.08 0.86 4.64
CA GLN A 127 -27.02 -0.14 4.14
C GLN A 127 -27.92 -0.70 5.24
N GLU A 128 -27.33 -1.02 6.39
CA GLU A 128 -28.07 -1.51 7.55
C GLU A 128 -29.03 -0.46 8.10
N ALA A 129 -28.59 0.80 8.20
CA ALA A 129 -29.44 1.89 8.66
C ALA A 129 -30.61 2.19 7.71
N MET A 130 -30.41 2.06 6.39
CA MET A 130 -31.49 2.22 5.39
C MET A 130 -32.62 1.19 5.55
N LEU A 131 -32.35 0.04 6.15
CA LEU A 131 -33.35 -0.98 6.49
C LEU A 131 -33.86 -0.82 7.93
N ALA A 132 -32.99 -0.43 8.86
CA ALA A 132 -33.32 -0.28 10.27
C ALA A 132 -34.19 0.96 10.53
N LEU A 133 -33.97 2.05 9.80
CA LEU A 133 -34.73 3.30 9.94
C LEU A 133 -36.22 3.12 9.65
N PRO A 134 -36.66 2.53 8.50
CA PRO A 134 -38.06 2.28 8.26
C PRO A 134 -38.68 1.26 9.23
N TYR A 135 -37.88 0.29 9.70
CA TYR A 135 -38.32 -0.61 10.76
C TYR A 135 -38.64 0.14 12.06
N ALA A 136 -37.78 1.10 12.47
CA ALA A 136 -38.06 1.96 13.64
C ALA A 136 -39.30 2.82 13.46
N TYR A 137 -39.53 3.39 12.26
CA TYR A 137 -40.78 4.09 11.96
C TYR A 137 -42.01 3.17 12.04
N GLY A 138 -41.87 1.91 11.63
CA GLY A 138 -42.95 0.92 11.82
C GLY A 138 -43.26 0.64 13.27
N LYS A 139 -42.26 0.62 14.19
CA LYS A 139 -42.44 0.47 15.62
C LYS A 139 -43.09 1.69 16.29
N LEU A 140 -42.96 2.86 15.66
CA LEU A 140 -43.63 4.13 16.07
C LEU A 140 -45.02 4.30 15.45
N ASP A 141 -45.55 3.28 14.75
CA ASP A 141 -46.80 3.31 13.97
C ASP A 141 -46.85 4.42 12.89
N ILE A 142 -45.67 4.89 12.42
CA ILE A 142 -45.54 5.91 11.36
C ILE A 142 -45.36 5.19 10.01
N HIS A 143 -46.36 4.40 9.61
CA HIS A 143 -46.27 3.50 8.45
C HIS A 143 -46.03 4.22 7.11
N GLY A 144 -46.54 5.46 6.95
CA GLY A 144 -46.30 6.25 5.73
C GLY A 144 -44.82 6.56 5.53
N ARG A 145 -44.10 6.96 6.60
CA ARG A 145 -42.65 7.19 6.52
C ARG A 145 -41.87 5.88 6.32
N ALA A 146 -42.27 4.83 7.02
CA ALA A 146 -41.68 3.51 6.82
C ALA A 146 -41.72 3.08 5.35
N ALA A 147 -42.87 3.19 4.70
CA ALA A 147 -43.04 2.84 3.29
C ALA A 147 -42.15 3.69 2.37
N VAL A 148 -42.06 5.00 2.61
CA VAL A 148 -41.17 5.91 1.82
C VAL A 148 -39.70 5.51 1.97
N TYR A 149 -39.23 5.25 3.18
CA TYR A 149 -37.81 4.86 3.39
C TYR A 149 -37.50 3.48 2.86
N TYR A 150 -38.42 2.51 2.93
CA TYR A 150 -38.24 1.21 2.23
C TYR A 150 -38.18 1.37 0.72
N GLY A 151 -39.00 2.26 0.12
CA GLY A 151 -38.91 2.59 -1.30
C GLY A 151 -37.56 3.17 -1.67
N ARG A 152 -37.07 4.16 -0.89
CA ARG A 152 -35.73 4.74 -1.10
C ARG A 152 -34.61 3.72 -1.00
N ALA A 153 -34.68 2.81 -0.01
CA ALA A 153 -33.71 1.73 0.15
C ALA A 153 -33.70 0.80 -1.06
N LEU A 154 -34.89 0.42 -1.56
CA LEU A 154 -35.04 -0.44 -2.74
C LEU A 154 -34.41 0.20 -3.98
N ASP A 155 -34.71 1.49 -4.22
CA ASP A 155 -34.18 2.22 -5.37
C ASP A 155 -32.65 2.36 -5.28
N ALA A 156 -32.12 2.71 -4.09
CA ALA A 156 -30.70 2.87 -3.87
C ALA A 156 -29.94 1.54 -4.04
N PHE A 157 -30.43 0.45 -3.47
CA PHE A 157 -29.82 -0.88 -3.63
C PHE A 157 -29.91 -1.38 -5.07
N GLY A 158 -31.03 -1.14 -5.78
CA GLY A 158 -31.15 -1.46 -7.19
C GLY A 158 -30.10 -0.74 -8.04
N ALA A 159 -29.94 0.55 -7.84
CA ALA A 159 -28.92 1.35 -8.54
C ALA A 159 -27.50 0.87 -8.22
N GLU A 160 -27.26 0.46 -6.96
CA GLU A 160 -25.94 -0.03 -6.54
C GLU A 160 -25.60 -1.41 -7.10
N VAL A 161 -26.60 -2.31 -7.20
CA VAL A 161 -26.46 -3.61 -7.89
C VAL A 161 -26.13 -3.41 -9.36
N ASP A 162 -26.76 -2.44 -10.05
CA ASP A 162 -26.45 -2.14 -11.44
C ASP A 162 -25.01 -1.61 -11.62
N LYS A 163 -24.54 -0.74 -10.71
CA LYS A 163 -23.14 -0.28 -10.71
C LYS A 163 -22.16 -1.44 -10.47
N LEU A 164 -22.48 -2.29 -9.50
CA LEU A 164 -21.66 -3.45 -9.18
C LEU A 164 -21.53 -4.41 -10.37
N ASN A 165 -22.63 -4.68 -11.06
CA ASN A 165 -22.62 -5.53 -12.26
C ASN A 165 -21.76 -4.91 -13.37
N LYS A 166 -21.88 -3.62 -13.62
CA LYS A 166 -21.01 -2.90 -14.60
C LYS A 166 -19.55 -2.99 -14.21
N SER A 167 -19.23 -2.86 -12.91
CA SER A 167 -17.87 -2.98 -12.40
C SER A 167 -17.32 -4.39 -12.58
N ILE A 168 -18.12 -5.42 -12.32
CA ILE A 168 -17.77 -6.83 -12.57
C ILE A 168 -17.44 -7.06 -14.05
N ASP A 169 -18.27 -6.53 -14.95
CA ASP A 169 -18.04 -6.69 -16.39
C ASP A 169 -16.78 -5.97 -16.85
N SER A 170 -16.53 -4.75 -16.35
CA SER A 170 -15.29 -3.99 -16.60
C SER A 170 -14.04 -4.75 -16.15
N ILE A 171 -14.10 -5.39 -14.97
CA ILE A 171 -12.99 -6.23 -14.45
C ILE A 171 -12.79 -7.45 -15.33
N ARG A 172 -13.85 -8.15 -15.72
CA ARG A 172 -13.78 -9.34 -16.59
C ARG A 172 -13.21 -9.03 -17.98
N GLU A 173 -13.52 -7.86 -18.51
CA GLU A 173 -12.98 -7.36 -19.78
C GLU A 173 -11.54 -6.85 -19.67
N GLY A 174 -10.95 -6.81 -18.47
CA GLY A 174 -9.59 -6.33 -18.23
C GLY A 174 -9.43 -4.81 -18.25
N LYS A 175 -10.51 -4.05 -18.47
CA LYS A 175 -10.48 -2.58 -18.56
C LYS A 175 -9.97 -1.92 -17.29
N PHE A 176 -10.33 -2.46 -16.15
CA PHE A 176 -9.86 -1.98 -14.86
C PHE A 176 -8.34 -2.12 -14.69
N LEU A 177 -7.78 -3.29 -15.05
CA LEU A 177 -6.35 -3.54 -15.01
C LEU A 177 -5.61 -2.62 -16.00
N GLU A 178 -6.14 -2.43 -17.21
CA GLU A 178 -5.57 -1.49 -18.18
C GLU A 178 -5.55 -0.05 -17.66
N ALA A 179 -6.59 0.38 -16.95
CA ALA A 179 -6.66 1.71 -16.34
C ALA A 179 -5.61 1.88 -15.24
N LEU A 180 -5.44 0.89 -14.36
CA LEU A 180 -4.40 0.87 -13.33
C LEU A 180 -2.99 0.96 -13.93
N VAL A 181 -2.72 0.13 -14.93
CA VAL A 181 -1.41 0.08 -15.60
C VAL A 181 -1.12 1.36 -16.38
N ARG A 182 -2.13 1.92 -17.07
CA ARG A 182 -1.98 3.15 -17.87
C ARG A 182 -1.67 4.37 -17.02
N GLU A 183 -2.25 4.46 -15.83
CA GLU A 183 -2.00 5.54 -14.88
C GLU A 183 -0.57 5.48 -14.32
N GLU A 184 -0.04 4.29 -14.08
CA GLU A 184 1.34 4.08 -13.61
C GLU A 184 2.39 4.37 -14.69
N ILE A 185 2.17 3.94 -15.93
CA ILE A 185 3.11 4.19 -17.04
C ILE A 185 3.25 5.69 -17.33
N ARG A 186 2.21 6.50 -17.15
CA ARG A 186 2.27 7.94 -17.36
C ARG A 186 3.13 8.71 -16.36
N LYS A 187 3.35 8.16 -15.17
CA LYS A 187 4.00 8.85 -14.04
C LYS A 187 5.39 8.33 -13.68
N SER A 188 5.84 7.27 -14.36
CA SER A 188 7.09 6.60 -14.03
C SER A 188 8.26 7.17 -14.83
N GLU A 189 8.87 8.25 -14.34
CA GLU A 189 10.29 8.55 -14.59
C GLU A 189 11.21 7.95 -13.51
N ASP A 190 10.66 7.48 -12.41
CA ASP A 190 11.38 6.90 -11.28
C ASP A 190 11.17 5.40 -11.13
N TRP A 191 12.24 4.71 -10.81
CA TRP A 191 12.44 3.26 -10.68
C TRP A 191 11.50 2.50 -9.74
N VAL A 192 10.70 3.17 -8.93
CA VAL A 192 9.78 2.57 -7.98
C VAL A 192 8.35 2.92 -8.38
N ILE A 193 7.69 1.98 -9.00
CA ILE A 193 6.26 2.07 -9.31
C ILE A 193 5.50 1.97 -8.00
N ARG A 194 4.95 3.10 -7.52
CA ARG A 194 4.00 3.14 -6.41
C ARG A 194 2.66 3.60 -6.95
N LEU A 195 1.60 2.88 -6.63
CA LEU A 195 0.23 3.34 -6.87
C LEU A 195 0.01 4.65 -6.11
N ARG A 196 0.23 5.79 -6.78
CA ARG A 196 0.07 7.13 -6.19
C ARG A 196 -1.34 7.69 -6.36
N SER A 197 -2.08 7.20 -7.33
CA SER A 197 -3.49 7.56 -7.56
C SER A 197 -4.23 6.36 -8.12
N LEU A 198 -5.40 6.11 -7.57
CA LEU A 198 -6.32 5.11 -8.10
C LEU A 198 -7.17 5.75 -9.20
N PRO A 199 -7.56 5.00 -10.26
CA PRO A 199 -8.51 5.50 -11.24
C PRO A 199 -9.84 5.87 -10.56
N GLU A 200 -10.44 6.98 -10.95
CA GLU A 200 -11.77 7.39 -10.49
C GLU A 200 -12.85 6.55 -11.18
N THR A 201 -12.84 5.24 -10.95
CA THR A 201 -13.81 4.30 -11.50
C THR A 201 -14.61 3.64 -10.36
N PRO A 202 -15.86 3.23 -10.61
CA PRO A 202 -16.66 2.53 -9.60
C PRO A 202 -15.96 1.30 -9.01
N GLU A 203 -15.18 0.57 -9.81
CA GLU A 203 -14.43 -0.61 -9.42
C GLU A 203 -13.43 -0.31 -8.30
N THR A 204 -12.74 0.82 -8.38
CA THR A 204 -11.77 1.26 -7.37
C THR A 204 -12.39 1.30 -5.99
N TYR A 205 -13.62 1.78 -5.90
CA TYR A 205 -14.33 1.91 -4.65
C TYR A 205 -14.62 0.55 -3.99
N TYR A 206 -15.16 -0.41 -4.77
CA TYR A 206 -15.47 -1.75 -4.26
C TYR A 206 -14.23 -2.59 -3.95
N MET A 207 -13.12 -2.30 -4.62
CA MET A 207 -11.89 -3.08 -4.51
C MET A 207 -10.86 -2.44 -3.57
N MET A 208 -11.19 -1.36 -2.87
CA MET A 208 -10.23 -0.60 -2.06
C MET A 208 -9.45 -1.47 -1.07
N GLU A 209 -10.12 -2.39 -0.37
CA GLU A 209 -9.49 -3.31 0.57
C GLU A 209 -8.55 -4.29 -0.14
N LEU A 210 -8.98 -4.84 -1.29
CA LEU A 210 -8.14 -5.70 -2.12
C LEU A 210 -6.94 -4.95 -2.67
N LEU A 211 -7.16 -3.73 -3.21
CA LEU A 211 -6.10 -2.88 -3.76
C LEU A 211 -5.06 -2.51 -2.70
N ALA A 212 -5.47 -2.36 -1.45
CA ALA A 212 -4.59 -2.09 -0.32
C ALA A 212 -3.86 -3.34 0.20
N SER A 213 -4.25 -4.55 -0.23
CA SER A 213 -3.64 -5.78 0.24
C SER A 213 -2.22 -5.97 -0.30
N HIS A 214 -1.35 -6.54 0.51
CA HIS A 214 0.04 -6.82 0.12
C HIS A 214 0.13 -7.78 -1.08
N ASP A 215 -0.71 -8.80 -1.12
CA ASP A 215 -0.72 -9.81 -2.18
C ASP A 215 -1.09 -9.20 -3.53
N PHE A 216 -2.10 -8.31 -3.55
CA PHE A 216 -2.49 -7.60 -4.76
C PHE A 216 -1.38 -6.66 -5.24
N GLN A 217 -0.79 -5.87 -4.34
CA GLN A 217 0.30 -4.94 -4.65
C GLN A 217 1.52 -5.67 -5.23
N THR A 218 1.88 -6.82 -4.65
CA THR A 218 2.96 -7.67 -5.13
C THR A 218 2.63 -8.26 -6.50
N GLY A 219 1.41 -8.75 -6.69
CA GLY A 219 0.93 -9.28 -7.97
C GLY A 219 0.94 -8.23 -9.08
N LEU A 220 0.47 -7.02 -8.78
CA LEU A 220 0.48 -5.90 -9.72
C LEU A 220 1.91 -5.50 -10.11
N GLN A 221 2.82 -5.41 -9.14
CA GLN A 221 4.22 -5.12 -9.39
C GLN A 221 4.85 -6.16 -10.33
N ASN A 222 4.63 -7.45 -10.05
CA ASN A 222 5.11 -8.53 -10.91
C ASN A 222 4.55 -8.43 -12.34
N TYR A 223 3.28 -8.09 -12.48
CA TYR A 223 2.65 -7.88 -13.79
C TYR A 223 3.31 -6.73 -14.57
N LEU A 224 3.55 -5.59 -13.91
CA LEU A 224 4.20 -4.42 -14.50
C LEU A 224 5.64 -4.72 -14.93
N ASP A 225 6.40 -5.45 -14.09
CA ASP A 225 7.76 -5.87 -14.40
C ASP A 225 7.81 -6.80 -15.62
N LEU A 226 6.87 -7.75 -15.71
CA LEU A 226 6.73 -8.63 -16.86
C LEU A 226 6.32 -7.88 -18.14
N ALA A 227 5.41 -6.91 -18.03
CA ALA A 227 5.00 -6.07 -19.15
C ALA A 227 6.16 -5.21 -19.68
N ASP A 228 6.99 -4.66 -18.78
CA ASP A 228 8.19 -3.92 -19.16
C ASP A 228 9.24 -4.82 -19.81
N LEU A 229 9.48 -5.99 -19.24
CA LEU A 229 10.40 -6.98 -19.82
C LEU A 229 9.96 -7.41 -21.22
N ARG A 230 8.66 -7.69 -21.41
CA ARG A 230 8.09 -8.02 -22.72
C ARG A 230 8.34 -6.90 -23.74
N ARG A 231 8.10 -5.64 -23.35
CA ARG A 231 8.33 -4.47 -24.22
C ARG A 231 9.81 -4.37 -24.63
N LYS A 232 10.74 -4.56 -23.68
CA LYS A 232 12.19 -4.58 -23.95
C LYS A 232 12.59 -5.70 -24.89
N LEU A 233 12.06 -6.92 -24.69
CA LEU A 233 12.32 -8.07 -25.57
C LEU A 233 11.83 -7.83 -26.99
N LEU A 234 10.63 -7.28 -27.17
CA LEU A 234 10.10 -6.92 -28.49
C LEU A 234 10.95 -5.83 -29.18
N ALA A 235 11.45 -4.86 -28.41
CA ALA A 235 12.35 -3.84 -28.95
C ALA A 235 13.71 -4.44 -29.36
N TRP A 236 14.23 -5.42 -28.62
CA TRP A 236 15.45 -6.14 -29.00
C TRP A 236 15.21 -7.02 -30.22
N GLU A 237 14.11 -7.75 -30.29
CA GLU A 237 13.73 -8.56 -31.46
C GLU A 237 13.69 -7.71 -32.71
N ALA A 238 13.08 -6.52 -32.65
CA ALA A 238 13.05 -5.58 -33.79
C ALA A 238 14.44 -5.04 -34.21
N SER A 239 15.46 -5.15 -33.36
CA SER A 239 16.82 -4.73 -33.65
C SER A 239 17.74 -5.84 -34.18
N PHE A 240 17.30 -7.11 -34.19
CA PHE A 240 18.13 -8.24 -34.61
C PHE A 240 18.59 -8.14 -36.08
N ASP A 241 17.72 -7.73 -36.99
CA ASP A 241 18.07 -7.54 -38.39
C ASP A 241 19.23 -6.55 -38.54
N SER A 242 19.23 -5.47 -37.76
CA SER A 242 20.32 -4.48 -37.77
C SER A 242 21.63 -5.05 -37.20
N PHE A 243 21.53 -5.93 -36.19
CA PHE A 243 22.71 -6.61 -35.64
C PHE A 243 23.27 -7.64 -36.64
N ASP A 244 22.41 -8.38 -37.31
CA ASP A 244 22.84 -9.33 -38.36
C ASP A 244 23.53 -8.59 -39.50
N GLU A 245 23.00 -7.42 -39.94
CA GLU A 245 23.65 -6.56 -40.93
C GLU A 245 25.03 -6.08 -40.45
N MET A 246 25.14 -5.61 -39.21
CA MET A 246 26.42 -5.20 -38.61
C MET A 246 27.42 -6.37 -38.53
N VAL A 247 26.96 -7.56 -38.20
CA VAL A 247 27.81 -8.77 -38.18
C VAL A 247 28.28 -9.10 -39.59
N ALA A 248 27.41 -9.06 -40.63
CA ALA A 248 27.75 -9.33 -42.02
C ALA A 248 28.79 -8.32 -42.53
N ILE A 249 28.58 -7.01 -42.30
CA ILE A 249 29.55 -5.95 -42.66
C ILE A 249 30.89 -6.19 -41.97
N ARG A 250 30.85 -6.59 -40.70
CA ARG A 250 32.06 -6.86 -39.92
C ARG A 250 32.83 -8.06 -40.45
N GLN A 251 32.14 -9.14 -40.81
CA GLN A 251 32.73 -10.31 -41.44
C GLN A 251 33.35 -9.95 -42.78
N GLU A 252 32.62 -9.25 -43.65
CA GLU A 252 33.10 -8.85 -44.96
C GLU A 252 34.37 -7.96 -44.91
N HIS A 253 34.41 -7.02 -43.95
CA HIS A 253 35.53 -6.07 -43.85
C HIS A 253 36.71 -6.58 -43.03
N TYR A 254 36.50 -7.36 -42.01
CA TYR A 254 37.55 -7.74 -41.08
C TYR A 254 38.09 -9.16 -41.26
N GLU A 255 37.29 -10.12 -41.74
CA GLU A 255 37.79 -11.48 -42.01
C GLU A 255 38.97 -11.51 -42.97
N PRO A 256 38.97 -10.74 -44.09
CA PRO A 256 40.13 -10.71 -45.00
C PRO A 256 41.40 -10.14 -44.35
N LEU A 257 41.27 -9.30 -43.32
CA LEU A 257 42.38 -8.69 -42.59
C LEU A 257 42.95 -9.57 -41.47
N LEU A 258 42.25 -10.60 -41.07
CA LEU A 258 42.66 -11.47 -39.96
C LEU A 258 44.03 -12.12 -40.14
N PRO A 259 44.38 -12.63 -41.32
CA PRO A 259 45.74 -13.22 -41.57
C PRO A 259 46.85 -12.19 -41.34
N ASP A 260 46.65 -10.96 -41.83
CA ASP A 260 47.64 -9.89 -41.68
C ASP A 260 47.80 -9.44 -40.23
N VAL A 261 46.67 -9.31 -39.51
CA VAL A 261 46.64 -9.00 -38.10
C VAL A 261 47.32 -10.11 -37.28
N ASP A 262 47.07 -11.38 -37.56
CA ASP A 262 47.71 -12.52 -36.90
C ASP A 262 49.22 -12.53 -37.14
N THR A 263 49.64 -12.27 -38.38
CA THR A 263 51.05 -12.16 -38.75
C THR A 263 51.74 -11.04 -37.97
N TYR A 264 51.11 -9.85 -37.95
CA TYR A 264 51.63 -8.68 -37.23
C TYR A 264 51.69 -8.93 -35.72
N PHE A 265 50.65 -9.58 -35.15
CA PHE A 265 50.62 -9.95 -33.74
C PHE A 265 51.78 -10.91 -33.39
N ARG A 266 52.04 -11.95 -34.21
CA ARG A 266 53.15 -12.88 -34.01
C ARG A 266 54.52 -12.19 -34.10
N GLU A 267 54.68 -11.24 -34.99
CA GLU A 267 55.87 -10.44 -35.05
C GLU A 267 56.09 -9.59 -33.82
N LEU A 268 55.03 -8.93 -33.34
CA LEU A 268 55.10 -8.13 -32.13
C LEU A 268 55.36 -8.96 -30.89
N ASP A 269 54.72 -10.13 -30.74
CA ASP A 269 54.97 -11.07 -29.65
C ASP A 269 56.42 -11.56 -29.66
N SER A 270 56.96 -11.87 -30.83
CA SER A 270 58.36 -12.28 -30.97
C SER A 270 59.34 -11.16 -30.59
N LYS A 271 59.05 -9.91 -31.01
CA LYS A 271 59.82 -8.72 -30.63
C LYS A 271 59.72 -8.46 -29.11
N LEU A 272 58.54 -8.62 -28.54
CA LEU A 272 58.33 -8.46 -27.09
C LEU A 272 59.12 -9.49 -26.28
N ARG A 273 59.09 -10.75 -26.68
CA ARG A 273 59.86 -11.82 -26.04
C ARG A 273 61.36 -11.53 -26.10
N LEU A 274 61.86 -11.15 -27.28
CA LEU A 274 63.27 -10.77 -27.45
C LEU A 274 63.66 -9.62 -26.54
N ARG A 275 62.87 -8.57 -26.51
CA ARG A 275 63.10 -7.41 -25.65
C ARG A 275 63.01 -7.75 -24.17
N SER A 276 62.11 -8.62 -23.78
CA SER A 276 62.01 -9.12 -22.40
C SER A 276 63.26 -9.86 -21.98
N GLU A 277 63.79 -10.73 -22.82
CA GLU A 277 65.05 -11.49 -22.55
C GLU A 277 66.24 -10.54 -22.51
N GLN A 278 66.35 -9.59 -23.44
CA GLN A 278 67.42 -8.56 -23.39
C GLN A 278 67.32 -7.74 -22.08
N HIS A 279 66.13 -7.34 -21.68
CA HIS A 279 65.95 -6.65 -20.42
C HIS A 279 66.38 -7.48 -19.19
N LYS A 280 65.99 -8.74 -19.15
CA LYS A 280 66.45 -9.67 -18.07
C LYS A 280 67.97 -9.77 -18.04
N MET A 281 68.61 -9.89 -19.18
CA MET A 281 70.06 -9.97 -19.24
C MET A 281 70.71 -8.67 -18.80
N LEU A 282 70.19 -7.50 -19.20
CA LEU A 282 70.70 -6.21 -18.72
C LEU A 282 70.50 -5.99 -17.24
N VAL A 283 69.34 -6.39 -16.69
CA VAL A 283 69.09 -6.32 -15.25
C VAL A 283 70.10 -7.24 -14.48
N LYS A 284 70.27 -8.46 -14.95
CA LYS A 284 71.28 -9.38 -14.36
C LYS A 284 72.70 -8.78 -14.43
N ARG A 285 73.08 -8.25 -15.61
CA ARG A 285 74.42 -7.61 -15.76
C ARG A 285 74.59 -6.40 -14.83
N ARG A 286 73.56 -5.57 -14.70
CA ARG A 286 73.51 -4.45 -13.73
C ARG A 286 73.76 -4.94 -12.28
N ASP A 287 73.02 -5.97 -11.91
CA ASP A 287 73.05 -6.52 -10.55
C ASP A 287 74.44 -7.18 -10.28
N ASP A 288 75.02 -7.90 -11.27
CA ASP A 288 76.38 -8.43 -11.21
C ASP A 288 77.41 -7.34 -11.05
N LEU A 289 77.27 -6.20 -11.76
CA LEU A 289 78.18 -5.04 -11.63
C LEU A 289 78.04 -4.30 -10.27
N LEU A 290 76.82 -4.30 -9.71
CA LEU A 290 76.60 -3.69 -8.38
C LEU A 290 77.14 -4.56 -7.24
N THR A 291 77.07 -5.88 -7.38
CA THR A 291 77.62 -6.83 -6.39
C THR A 291 79.14 -7.02 -6.44
N THR A 292 79.71 -6.91 -7.63
CA THR A 292 81.17 -7.04 -7.84
C THR A 292 81.68 -5.97 -8.79
N PRO A 293 81.86 -4.73 -8.31
CA PRO A 293 82.31 -3.66 -9.19
C PRO A 293 83.74 -3.90 -9.67
N ARG A 294 83.88 -4.14 -10.98
CA ARG A 294 85.24 -4.24 -11.63
C ARG A 294 85.45 -2.98 -12.42
N PRO A 295 86.53 -2.25 -12.11
CA PRO A 295 86.84 -0.98 -12.79
C PRO A 295 86.96 -1.11 -14.31
N GLU A 296 87.39 -2.28 -14.81
CA GLU A 296 87.54 -2.56 -16.24
C GLU A 296 86.23 -2.51 -17.06
N PHE A 297 85.10 -2.71 -16.41
CA PHE A 297 83.80 -2.64 -17.09
C PHE A 297 83.21 -1.23 -17.16
N LEU A 298 83.84 -0.23 -16.55
CA LEU A 298 83.43 1.14 -16.57
C LEU A 298 84.24 1.98 -17.58
N ALA A 299 85.33 1.39 -18.13
CA ALA A 299 86.07 2.04 -19.21
C ALA A 299 85.35 1.84 -20.54
N THR A 300 84.81 2.93 -21.05
CA THR A 300 84.43 3.01 -22.45
C THR A 300 85.69 2.99 -23.32
N PRO A 301 85.65 2.29 -24.48
CA PRO A 301 86.76 2.36 -25.42
C PRO A 301 86.95 3.76 -25.99
#